data_d3a9434d97b06bb7f90fc535a700902b
#
_entry.id   d3a9434d97b06bb7f90fc535a700902b
#
_cell.length_a   1.000
_cell.length_b   1.000
_cell.length_c   1.000
_cell.angle_alpha   90.00
_cell.angle_beta   90.00
_cell.angle_gamma   90.00
#
_symmetry.space_group_name_H-M   'P 1'
#
loop_
_entity.id
_entity.type
_entity.pdbx_description
1 polymer ?
#
loop_
_entity_poly.entity_id
_entity_poly.type
_entity_poly.pdbx_seq_one_letter_code
_entity_poly.pdbx_strand_id
1 'polypeptide(L)'
;ETARHLSSADARVIAHVERQSLVSAYSPPIPSIDDGAEPLADHVLGDRRSSLMPTIAEHASDLSILLWDLHDEIWGVARSAGSTTTLNEIPPDAGGADGTVLRFGAEDHFLAWRTAAESFVRDLRALGVLSRVRVLAVGLARRREDGHPTLAPDSLDIEAVNTHLSRYHEHLRALGLAVITV
;
A
#
# COMPACT_ATOMS: atom_id res chain seq x y z
N GLU A 1 -1.09 -7.15 -10.11
CA GLU A 1 -0.49 -8.20 -10.98
C GLU A 1 -0.21 -9.50 -10.22
N THR A 2 0.24 -9.45 -8.97
CA THR A 2 0.54 -10.61 -8.13
C THR A 2 -0.67 -11.56 -7.94
N ALA A 3 -1.88 -11.02 -7.85
CA ALA A 3 -3.09 -11.81 -7.68
C ALA A 3 -3.48 -12.65 -8.92
N ARG A 4 -3.02 -12.28 -10.12
CA ARG A 4 -3.36 -12.98 -11.38
C ARG A 4 -2.57 -14.28 -11.59
N HIS A 5 -1.49 -14.50 -10.86
CA HIS A 5 -0.64 -15.69 -11.01
C HIS A 5 -0.97 -16.82 -10.03
N LEU A 6 -1.88 -16.61 -9.07
CA LEU A 6 -2.32 -17.64 -8.13
C LEU A 6 -3.43 -18.53 -8.71
N SER A 7 -3.33 -18.93 -9.97
CA SER A 7 -4.26 -19.87 -10.59
C SER A 7 -3.87 -21.33 -10.36
N SER A 8 -3.66 -21.73 -9.11
CA SER A 8 -3.70 -23.17 -8.79
C SER A 8 -5.16 -23.55 -8.50
N ALA A 9 -5.57 -24.75 -8.86
CA ALA A 9 -6.95 -25.22 -8.71
C ALA A 9 -7.49 -25.17 -7.28
N ASP A 10 -6.64 -24.90 -6.29
CA ASP A 10 -6.94 -24.97 -4.87
C ASP A 10 -6.91 -23.58 -4.16
N ALA A 11 -6.61 -22.48 -4.86
CA ALA A 11 -6.57 -21.16 -4.27
C ALA A 11 -7.55 -20.20 -4.95
N ARG A 12 -8.41 -19.55 -4.15
CA ARG A 12 -9.35 -18.53 -4.60
C ARG A 12 -8.99 -17.18 -4.00
N VAL A 13 -8.80 -16.17 -4.82
CA VAL A 13 -8.73 -14.78 -4.37
C VAL A 13 -10.14 -14.32 -4.00
N ILE A 14 -10.37 -14.03 -2.72
CA ILE A 14 -11.69 -13.63 -2.19
C ILE A 14 -11.84 -12.10 -2.17
N ALA A 15 -10.73 -11.37 -2.02
CA ALA A 15 -10.70 -9.92 -2.08
C ALA A 15 -9.32 -9.44 -2.56
N HIS A 16 -9.29 -8.30 -3.21
CA HIS A 16 -8.07 -7.61 -3.64
C HIS A 16 -8.20 -6.12 -3.33
N VAL A 17 -7.25 -5.58 -2.59
CA VAL A 17 -7.12 -4.14 -2.35
C VAL A 17 -5.82 -3.70 -3.01
N GLU A 18 -5.91 -2.70 -3.85
CA GLU A 18 -4.78 -2.16 -4.59
C GLU A 18 -4.73 -0.64 -4.48
N ARG A 19 -3.55 -0.09 -4.68
CA ARG A 19 -3.29 1.36 -4.67
C ARG A 19 -3.75 2.07 -3.40
N GLN A 20 -3.54 1.40 -2.26
CA GLN A 20 -3.83 1.98 -0.96
C GLN A 20 -2.62 1.84 -0.03
N SER A 21 -1.95 2.98 0.25
CA SER A 21 -0.92 3.08 1.28
C SER A 21 -1.53 2.85 2.67
N LEU A 22 -0.78 2.27 3.59
CA LEU A 22 -1.23 2.17 4.99
C LEU A 22 -1.53 3.52 5.62
N VAL A 23 -0.81 4.56 5.23
CA VAL A 23 -1.07 5.92 5.74
C VAL A 23 -2.46 6.39 5.33
N SER A 24 -2.86 6.12 4.09
CA SER A 24 -4.21 6.40 3.61
C SER A 24 -5.25 5.50 4.27
N ALA A 25 -4.99 4.20 4.36
CA ALA A 25 -5.90 3.22 4.97
C ALA A 25 -6.24 3.53 6.44
N TYR A 26 -5.34 4.19 7.16
CA TYR A 26 -5.52 4.62 8.56
C TYR A 26 -5.85 6.11 8.71
N SER A 27 -6.23 6.75 7.63
CA SER A 27 -6.73 8.12 7.61
C SER A 27 -8.25 8.13 7.62
N PRO A 28 -8.91 9.19 8.14
CA PRO A 28 -10.35 9.34 7.98
C PRO A 28 -10.75 9.31 6.51
N PRO A 29 -11.83 8.61 6.16
CA PRO A 29 -12.33 8.62 4.78
C PRO A 29 -12.76 10.03 4.36
N ILE A 30 -12.68 10.32 3.07
CA ILE A 30 -13.13 11.60 2.51
C ILE A 30 -14.66 11.65 2.56
N PRO A 31 -15.27 12.64 3.26
CA PRO A 31 -16.72 12.65 3.56
C PRO A 31 -17.62 12.81 2.32
N SER A 32 -17.13 13.47 1.29
CA SER A 32 -17.89 13.70 0.06
C SER A 32 -17.05 13.33 -1.15
N ILE A 33 -17.40 12.22 -1.75
CA ILE A 33 -17.00 11.92 -3.10
C ILE A 33 -18.12 12.56 -3.93
N ASP A 34 -17.88 13.78 -4.42
CA ASP A 34 -18.86 14.46 -5.27
C ASP A 34 -18.93 13.69 -6.60
N ASP A 35 -20.05 12.99 -6.81
CA ASP A 35 -20.28 12.10 -7.96
C ASP A 35 -20.53 12.89 -9.26
N GLY A 36 -20.31 14.21 -9.26
CA GLY A 36 -20.55 15.08 -10.40
C GLY A 36 -19.49 15.06 -11.50
N ALA A 37 -18.36 14.38 -11.26
CA ALA A 37 -17.28 14.19 -12.22
C ALA A 37 -17.31 12.76 -12.80
N GLU A 38 -16.48 12.49 -13.80
CA GLU A 38 -16.32 11.14 -14.37
C GLU A 38 -16.15 10.08 -13.27
N PRO A 39 -16.73 8.86 -13.47
CA PRO A 39 -16.66 7.81 -12.47
C PRO A 39 -15.21 7.48 -12.15
N LEU A 40 -14.86 7.63 -10.88
CA LEU A 40 -13.52 7.29 -10.38
C LEU A 40 -13.31 5.77 -10.47
N ALA A 41 -12.09 5.36 -10.77
CA ALA A 41 -11.73 3.95 -10.75
C ALA A 41 -11.90 3.35 -9.35
N ASP A 42 -12.27 2.08 -9.26
CA ASP A 42 -12.60 1.38 -8.00
C ASP A 42 -11.49 1.49 -6.95
N HIS A 43 -10.23 1.40 -7.36
CA HIS A 43 -9.10 1.54 -6.45
C HIS A 43 -8.99 2.96 -5.84
N VAL A 44 -9.32 4.00 -6.61
CA VAL A 44 -9.33 5.40 -6.10
C VAL A 44 -10.47 5.57 -5.11
N LEU A 45 -11.64 4.98 -5.38
CA LEU A 45 -12.76 4.98 -4.46
C LEU A 45 -12.44 4.21 -3.18
N GLY A 46 -11.77 3.05 -3.32
CA GLY A 46 -11.31 2.25 -2.20
C GLY A 46 -10.36 3.01 -1.29
N ASP A 47 -9.37 3.69 -1.87
CA ASP A 47 -8.40 4.50 -1.14
C ASP A 47 -9.08 5.66 -0.39
N ARG A 48 -9.96 6.41 -1.06
CA ARG A 48 -10.72 7.51 -0.43
C ARG A 48 -11.66 7.07 0.69
N ARG A 49 -12.12 5.82 0.67
CA ARG A 49 -12.98 5.21 1.69
C ARG A 49 -12.21 4.53 2.81
N SER A 50 -10.89 4.48 2.75
CA SER A 50 -10.02 3.74 3.68
C SER A 50 -10.46 2.27 3.78
N SER A 51 -10.65 1.62 2.63
CA SER A 51 -11.36 0.33 2.49
C SER A 51 -10.56 -0.89 2.98
N LEU A 52 -9.25 -0.79 3.19
CA LEU A 52 -8.38 -1.94 3.51
C LEU A 52 -8.87 -2.71 4.73
N MET A 53 -9.00 -2.06 5.88
CA MET A 53 -9.40 -2.75 7.12
C MET A 53 -10.84 -3.23 7.09
N PRO A 54 -11.84 -2.48 6.59
CA PRO A 54 -13.18 -2.99 6.36
C PRO A 54 -13.20 -4.26 5.50
N THR A 55 -12.46 -4.29 4.39
CA THR A 55 -12.38 -5.47 3.52
C THR A 55 -11.76 -6.68 4.22
N ILE A 56 -10.66 -6.49 4.97
CA ILE A 56 -10.05 -7.58 5.74
C ILE A 56 -11.03 -8.10 6.82
N ALA A 57 -11.71 -7.21 7.51
CA ALA A 57 -12.67 -7.59 8.56
C ALA A 57 -13.85 -8.38 8.02
N GLU A 58 -14.40 -7.99 6.87
CA GLU A 58 -15.48 -8.68 6.18
C GLU A 58 -15.13 -10.13 5.84
N HIS A 59 -13.88 -10.38 5.43
CA HIS A 59 -13.41 -11.69 5.00
C HIS A 59 -12.61 -12.46 6.06
N ALA A 60 -12.49 -11.95 7.28
CA ALA A 60 -11.60 -12.51 8.30
C ALA A 60 -11.87 -14.00 8.63
N SER A 61 -13.13 -14.46 8.58
CA SER A 61 -13.48 -15.86 8.82
C SER A 61 -12.98 -16.81 7.72
N ASP A 62 -13.03 -16.35 6.47
CA ASP A 62 -12.74 -17.16 5.28
C ASP A 62 -11.29 -16.99 4.78
N LEU A 63 -10.58 -16.03 5.36
CA LEU A 63 -9.22 -15.70 5.00
C LEU A 63 -8.26 -16.82 5.44
N SER A 64 -7.65 -17.52 4.49
CA SER A 64 -6.60 -18.51 4.77
C SER A 64 -5.21 -17.87 4.79
N ILE A 65 -4.97 -16.89 3.93
CA ILE A 65 -3.72 -16.17 3.82
C ILE A 65 -4.01 -14.73 3.34
N LEU A 66 -3.31 -13.77 3.92
CA LEU A 66 -3.24 -12.38 3.46
C LEU A 66 -1.84 -12.14 2.89
N LEU A 67 -1.75 -11.97 1.59
CA LEU A 67 -0.53 -11.54 0.93
C LEU A 67 -0.51 -10.02 0.85
N TRP A 68 0.57 -9.41 1.28
CA TRP A 68 0.75 -7.97 1.27
C TRP A 68 2.14 -7.61 0.78
N ASP A 69 2.24 -6.66 -0.12
CA ASP A 69 3.48 -6.04 -0.51
C ASP A 69 3.44 -4.52 -0.22
N LEU A 70 4.58 -3.86 -0.37
CA LEU A 70 4.70 -2.44 -0.11
C LEU A 70 4.77 -1.60 -1.39
N HIS A 71 4.32 -2.16 -2.52
CA HIS A 71 4.45 -1.48 -3.80
C HIS A 71 3.68 -0.14 -3.82
N ASP A 72 2.52 -0.11 -3.19
CA ASP A 72 1.68 1.09 -3.16
C ASP A 72 2.25 2.22 -2.30
N GLU A 73 3.16 1.92 -1.37
CA GLU A 73 3.84 2.94 -0.56
C GLU A 73 4.77 3.82 -1.40
N ILE A 74 5.31 3.30 -2.50
CA ILE A 74 6.30 3.99 -3.34
C ILE A 74 5.73 5.28 -3.95
N TRP A 75 4.44 5.34 -4.13
CA TRP A 75 3.77 6.53 -4.67
C TRP A 75 3.77 7.70 -3.69
N GLY A 76 3.87 7.41 -2.39
CA GLY A 76 3.66 8.41 -1.36
C GLY A 76 2.19 8.78 -1.18
N VAL A 77 1.94 9.79 -0.37
CA VAL A 77 0.57 10.19 -0.02
C VAL A 77 0.41 11.71 -0.02
N ALA A 78 -0.81 12.18 -0.30
CA ALA A 78 -1.20 13.56 -0.14
C ALA A 78 -2.17 13.72 1.05
N ARG A 79 -1.90 14.70 1.91
CA ARG A 79 -2.78 15.11 3.01
C ARG A 79 -3.57 16.34 2.62
N SER A 80 -4.89 16.29 2.79
CA SER A 80 -5.77 17.44 2.55
C SER A 80 -6.99 17.35 3.46
N ALA A 81 -7.39 18.46 4.05
CA ALA A 81 -8.61 18.60 4.85
C ALA A 81 -8.79 17.51 5.95
N GLY A 82 -7.69 17.05 6.55
CA GLY A 82 -7.73 16.05 7.64
C GLY A 82 -7.80 14.60 7.16
N SER A 83 -7.79 14.37 5.86
CA SER A 83 -7.70 13.04 5.24
C SER A 83 -6.37 12.85 4.51
N THR A 84 -6.07 11.62 4.13
CA THR A 84 -4.88 11.25 3.37
C THR A 84 -5.27 10.30 2.25
N THR A 85 -4.71 10.51 1.06
CA THR A 85 -4.92 9.63 -0.10
C THR A 85 -3.57 9.20 -0.67
N THR A 86 -3.53 8.00 -1.20
CA THR A 86 -2.37 7.50 -1.96
C THR A 86 -2.26 8.25 -3.28
N LEU A 87 -1.05 8.63 -3.65
CA LEU A 87 -0.80 9.26 -4.94
C LEU A 87 -0.83 8.19 -6.05
N ASN A 88 -1.45 8.52 -7.17
CA ASN A 88 -1.48 7.64 -8.35
C ASN A 88 -0.31 7.84 -9.29
N GLU A 89 0.38 8.95 -9.13
CA GLU A 89 1.58 9.34 -9.88
C GLU A 89 2.55 10.01 -8.94
N ILE A 90 3.85 9.83 -9.16
CA ILE A 90 4.86 10.58 -8.42
C ILE A 90 4.82 12.03 -8.93
N PRO A 91 4.36 12.98 -8.13
CA PRO A 91 4.24 14.34 -8.60
C PRO A 91 5.64 14.92 -8.84
N PRO A 92 5.89 15.53 -10.01
CA PRO A 92 7.21 16.07 -10.33
C PRO A 92 7.69 17.13 -9.33
N ASP A 93 6.80 17.97 -8.81
CA ASP A 93 7.10 19.01 -7.80
C ASP A 93 5.83 19.50 -7.12
N ALA A 94 4.96 18.62 -6.67
CA ALA A 94 3.67 19.00 -6.16
C ALA A 94 3.74 19.62 -4.76
N GLY A 95 4.05 20.88 -4.72
CA GLY A 95 3.44 21.79 -3.78
C GLY A 95 2.05 22.15 -4.32
N GLY A 96 1.09 21.26 -4.21
CA GLY A 96 -0.33 21.62 -4.45
C GLY A 96 -0.74 22.65 -3.44
N ALA A 97 -1.52 23.64 -3.85
CA ALA A 97 -1.78 24.87 -3.13
C ALA A 97 -2.38 24.71 -1.71
N ASP A 98 -2.87 23.52 -1.34
CA ASP A 98 -3.51 23.24 -0.04
C ASP A 98 -3.19 21.89 0.61
N GLY A 99 -2.23 21.12 0.10
CA GLY A 99 -1.93 19.78 0.64
C GLY A 99 -0.44 19.54 0.87
N THR A 100 -0.11 18.84 1.97
CA THR A 100 1.24 18.35 2.23
C THR A 100 1.42 17.00 1.57
N VAL A 101 2.38 16.89 0.66
CA VAL A 101 2.80 15.62 0.09
C VAL A 101 3.86 14.98 0.98
N LEU A 102 3.61 13.75 1.43
CA LEU A 102 4.61 12.92 2.08
C LEU A 102 5.18 11.96 1.03
N ARG A 103 6.45 12.15 0.70
CA ARG A 103 7.13 11.34 -0.33
C ARG A 103 7.68 10.06 0.29
N PHE A 104 7.54 8.95 -0.41
CA PHE A 104 8.17 7.70 -0.01
C PHE A 104 9.69 7.89 0.19
N GLY A 105 10.23 7.29 1.25
CA GLY A 105 11.64 7.41 1.62
C GLY A 105 11.97 8.65 2.47
N ALA A 106 11.11 9.67 2.50
CA ALA A 106 11.26 10.78 3.42
C ALA A 106 10.94 10.35 4.87
N GLU A 107 11.57 11.00 5.85
CA GLU A 107 11.43 10.63 7.25
C GLU A 107 10.00 10.84 7.77
N ASP A 108 9.33 11.89 7.35
CA ASP A 108 7.94 12.19 7.72
C ASP A 108 6.95 11.15 7.17
N HIS A 109 7.18 10.65 5.93
CA HIS A 109 6.41 9.53 5.39
C HIS A 109 6.65 8.27 6.21
N PHE A 110 7.91 7.93 6.49
CA PHE A 110 8.23 6.74 7.26
C PHE A 110 7.61 6.77 8.66
N LEU A 111 7.67 7.92 9.35
CA LEU A 111 7.07 8.08 10.68
C LEU A 111 5.53 7.92 10.64
N ALA A 112 4.87 8.52 9.66
CA ALA A 112 3.43 8.36 9.47
C ALA A 112 3.07 6.90 9.17
N TRP A 113 3.80 6.27 8.25
CA TRP A 113 3.61 4.88 7.88
C TRP A 113 3.86 3.93 9.06
N ARG A 114 4.90 4.16 9.86
CA ARG A 114 5.19 3.37 11.05
C ARG A 114 4.01 3.34 12.02
N THR A 115 3.42 4.52 12.30
CA THR A 115 2.24 4.62 13.16
C THR A 115 1.04 3.85 12.59
N ALA A 116 0.83 3.92 11.28
CA ALA A 116 -0.21 3.16 10.59
C ALA A 116 0.07 1.65 10.65
N ALA A 117 1.33 1.22 10.45
CA ALA A 117 1.74 -0.19 10.51
C ALA A 117 1.56 -0.80 11.91
N GLU A 118 1.90 -0.06 12.96
CA GLU A 118 1.64 -0.46 14.34
C GLU A 118 0.14 -0.65 14.62
N SER A 119 -0.69 0.26 14.09
CA SER A 119 -2.16 0.16 14.17
C SER A 119 -2.68 -1.03 13.37
N PHE A 120 -2.19 -1.24 12.17
CA PHE A 120 -2.55 -2.37 11.31
C PHE A 120 -2.25 -3.72 11.99
N VAL A 121 -1.06 -3.90 12.54
CA VAL A 121 -0.68 -5.12 13.26
C VAL A 121 -1.56 -5.34 14.50
N ARG A 122 -1.88 -4.29 15.24
CA ARG A 122 -2.80 -4.36 16.38
C ARG A 122 -4.18 -4.85 15.94
N ASP A 123 -4.72 -4.30 14.86
CA ASP A 123 -6.07 -4.59 14.37
C ASP A 123 -6.14 -6.00 13.74
N LEU A 124 -5.11 -6.43 12.99
CA LEU A 124 -4.97 -7.81 12.52
C LEU A 124 -4.92 -8.83 13.67
N ARG A 125 -4.26 -8.45 14.77
CA ARG A 125 -4.23 -9.28 15.99
C ARG A 125 -5.59 -9.36 16.64
N ALA A 126 -6.31 -8.25 16.75
CA ALA A 126 -7.66 -8.20 17.28
C ALA A 126 -8.65 -9.03 16.44
N LEU A 127 -8.50 -9.07 15.12
CA LEU A 127 -9.28 -9.92 14.21
C LEU A 127 -8.85 -11.40 14.24
N GLY A 128 -7.74 -11.75 14.90
CA GLY A 128 -7.22 -13.12 14.95
C GLY A 128 -6.58 -13.60 13.63
N VAL A 129 -6.27 -12.70 12.70
CA VAL A 129 -5.73 -13.05 11.37
C VAL A 129 -4.23 -12.76 11.21
N LEU A 130 -3.57 -12.18 12.20
CA LEU A 130 -2.16 -11.79 12.10
C LEU A 130 -1.23 -12.94 11.66
N SER A 131 -1.46 -14.16 12.15
CA SER A 131 -0.66 -15.34 11.79
C SER A 131 -0.82 -15.78 10.33
N ARG A 132 -1.84 -15.29 9.66
CA ARG A 132 -2.14 -15.58 8.24
C ARG A 132 -1.49 -14.58 7.29
N VAL A 133 -0.90 -13.50 7.81
CA VAL A 133 -0.27 -12.46 6.99
C VAL A 133 1.11 -12.90 6.52
N ARG A 134 1.38 -12.68 5.25
CA ARG A 134 2.68 -12.85 4.61
C ARG A 134 3.01 -11.57 3.86
N VAL A 135 4.04 -10.89 4.30
CA VAL A 135 4.55 -9.71 3.61
C VAL A 135 5.54 -10.16 2.56
N LEU A 136 5.33 -9.78 1.33
CA LEU A 136 6.23 -10.07 0.23
C LEU A 136 7.27 -8.95 0.14
N ALA A 137 8.53 -9.28 0.39
CA ALA A 137 9.64 -8.34 0.21
C ALA A 137 10.05 -8.33 -1.28
N VAL A 138 9.25 -7.63 -2.07
CA VAL A 138 9.49 -7.44 -3.50
C VAL A 138 10.28 -6.15 -3.69
N GLY A 139 11.43 -6.23 -4.36
CA GLY A 139 12.20 -5.08 -4.80
C GLY A 139 11.82 -4.66 -6.23
N LEU A 140 12.08 -3.40 -6.56
CA LEU A 140 11.97 -2.95 -7.94
C LEU A 140 13.16 -3.46 -8.76
N ALA A 141 12.88 -4.04 -9.93
CA ALA A 141 13.91 -4.44 -10.88
C ALA A 141 14.23 -3.29 -11.85
N ARG A 142 15.51 -3.12 -12.20
CA ARG A 142 15.94 -2.13 -13.21
C ARG A 142 15.51 -2.49 -14.63
N ARG A 143 15.32 -3.79 -14.87
CA ARG A 143 14.94 -4.32 -16.18
C ARG A 143 13.89 -5.41 -16.01
N ARG A 144 13.02 -5.49 -17.00
CA ARG A 144 12.06 -6.58 -17.14
C ARG A 144 12.79 -7.84 -17.64
N GLU A 145 12.15 -9.01 -17.55
CA GLU A 145 12.69 -10.27 -18.07
C GLU A 145 13.07 -10.21 -19.56
N ASP A 146 12.36 -9.40 -20.34
CA ASP A 146 12.62 -9.16 -21.76
C ASP A 146 13.80 -8.22 -22.02
N GLY A 147 14.51 -7.77 -20.97
CA GLY A 147 15.66 -6.88 -21.04
C GLY A 147 15.32 -5.40 -21.22
N HIS A 148 14.04 -5.05 -21.41
CA HIS A 148 13.61 -3.65 -21.49
C HIS A 148 13.67 -2.97 -20.10
N PRO A 149 13.89 -1.66 -20.05
CA PRO A 149 13.81 -0.90 -18.81
C PRO A 149 12.43 -1.11 -18.17
N THR A 150 12.39 -1.21 -16.85
CA THR A 150 11.13 -1.15 -16.11
C THR A 150 10.47 0.19 -16.39
N LEU A 151 9.15 0.22 -16.52
CA LEU A 151 8.37 1.46 -16.70
C LEU A 151 8.33 2.32 -15.40
N ALA A 152 9.40 2.30 -14.64
CA ALA A 152 9.58 3.28 -13.58
C ALA A 152 9.81 4.65 -14.23
N PRO A 153 9.23 5.73 -13.69
CA PRO A 153 9.56 7.08 -14.14
C PRO A 153 11.09 7.25 -14.16
N ASP A 154 11.64 7.85 -15.21
CA ASP A 154 13.10 8.09 -15.36
C ASP A 154 13.72 8.82 -14.16
N SER A 155 12.89 9.48 -13.36
CA SER A 155 13.25 10.18 -12.11
C SER A 155 13.37 9.27 -10.89
N LEU A 156 12.99 7.97 -10.96
CA LEU A 156 12.98 7.09 -9.81
C LEU A 156 14.34 6.39 -9.64
N ASP A 157 15.06 6.73 -8.59
CA ASP A 157 16.26 5.98 -8.18
C ASP A 157 15.86 4.63 -7.57
N ILE A 158 15.89 3.58 -8.37
CA ILE A 158 15.49 2.21 -7.97
C ILE A 158 16.34 1.70 -6.79
N GLU A 159 17.60 2.06 -6.71
CA GLU A 159 18.47 1.66 -5.58
C GLU A 159 18.03 2.34 -4.28
N ALA A 160 17.78 3.64 -4.34
CA ALA A 160 17.25 4.37 -3.19
C ALA A 160 15.89 3.82 -2.75
N VAL A 161 14.98 3.55 -3.70
CA VAL A 161 13.67 2.94 -3.40
C VAL A 161 13.82 1.58 -2.72
N ASN A 162 14.67 0.69 -3.24
CA ASN A 162 14.89 -0.62 -2.64
C ASN A 162 15.52 -0.52 -1.24
N THR A 163 16.40 0.45 -1.02
CA THR A 163 16.97 0.74 0.30
C THR A 163 15.89 1.18 1.28
N HIS A 164 15.00 2.07 0.84
CA HIS A 164 13.87 2.48 1.67
C HIS A 164 12.91 1.32 1.94
N LEU A 165 12.51 0.54 0.93
CA LEU A 165 11.68 -0.65 1.12
C LEU A 165 12.27 -1.60 2.16
N SER A 166 13.58 -1.80 2.16
CA SER A 166 14.26 -2.64 3.17
C SER A 166 14.01 -2.13 4.59
N ARG A 167 14.09 -0.82 4.82
CA ARG A 167 13.79 -0.19 6.12
C ARG A 167 12.36 -0.48 6.59
N TYR A 168 11.39 -0.42 5.67
CA TYR A 168 9.98 -0.71 5.97
C TYR A 168 9.79 -2.20 6.30
N HIS A 169 10.39 -3.10 5.53
CA HIS A 169 10.35 -4.53 5.79
C HIS A 169 10.99 -4.90 7.14
N GLU A 170 12.10 -4.26 7.52
CA GLU A 170 12.74 -4.46 8.82
C GLU A 170 11.80 -4.06 9.96
N HIS A 171 11.09 -2.95 9.82
CA HIS A 171 10.10 -2.53 10.81
C HIS A 171 8.97 -3.56 10.94
N LEU A 172 8.44 -4.09 9.83
CA LEU A 172 7.41 -5.13 9.87
C LEU A 172 7.89 -6.43 10.53
N ARG A 173 9.15 -6.83 10.30
CA ARG A 173 9.76 -7.95 11.03
C ARG A 173 9.83 -7.69 12.52
N ALA A 174 10.20 -6.47 12.93
CA ALA A 174 10.24 -6.07 14.34
C ALA A 174 8.85 -6.09 14.99
N LEU A 175 7.78 -5.85 14.23
CA LEU A 175 6.38 -5.99 14.68
C LEU A 175 5.88 -7.45 14.72
N GLY A 176 6.71 -8.41 14.29
CA GLY A 176 6.41 -9.85 14.33
C GLY A 176 5.71 -10.39 13.09
N LEU A 177 5.69 -9.66 11.98
CA LEU A 177 5.14 -10.14 10.71
C LEU A 177 6.13 -11.06 9.98
N ALA A 178 5.59 -12.07 9.31
CA ALA A 178 6.36 -12.94 8.43
C ALA A 178 6.65 -12.22 7.11
N VAL A 179 7.89 -11.79 6.92
CA VAL A 179 8.36 -11.12 5.69
C VAL A 179 9.15 -12.13 4.86
N ILE A 180 8.63 -12.44 3.67
CA ILE A 180 9.16 -13.42 2.73
C ILE A 180 9.90 -12.68 1.62
N THR A 181 11.17 -13.01 1.41
CA THR A 181 11.94 -12.52 0.26
C THR A 181 11.57 -13.33 -0.98
N VAL A 182 11.23 -12.67 -2.06
CA VAL A 182 10.82 -13.26 -3.33
C VAL A 182 11.90 -13.05 -4.37
#